data_8b1c08da5e95c76dfe1793d73e406494
#
_entry.id   8b1c08da5e95c76dfe1793d73e406494
#
_cell.length_a   1.000
_cell.length_b   1.000
_cell.length_c   1.000
_cell.angle_alpha   90.00
_cell.angle_beta   90.00
_cell.angle_gamma   90.00
#
_symmetry.space_group_name_H-M   'P 1'
#
loop_
_entity.id
_entity.type
_entity.pdbx_description
1 polymer ?
#
loop_
_entity_poly.entity_id
_entity_poly.type
_entity_poly.pdbx_seq_one_letter_code
_entity_poly.pdbx_strand_id
1 'polypeptide(L)'
;MKKQVSVIIPNFNGRNYLKDCLNSLNQQHFQDFEIILVDNASTDDSLSLAREFCPEIKTIVLSENFGFCRAVNEGIRASKAPFVLLLNNDTVVDPDFVGALYEAIRGKEKVFSCASQMRKLTDPSKMDDGGDFYCALGWAFARGKDKPYED
;
A
#
# COMPACT_ATOMS: atom_id res chain seq x y z
N MET A 1 -5.55 19.96 -8.88
CA MET A 1 -5.17 19.16 -10.09
C MET A 1 -5.52 17.70 -9.82
N LYS A 2 -5.76 16.88 -10.85
CA LYS A 2 -6.05 15.45 -10.69
C LYS A 2 -4.73 14.72 -10.41
N LYS A 3 -4.64 13.99 -9.30
CA LYS A 3 -3.46 13.21 -8.92
C LYS A 3 -3.21 12.06 -9.91
N GLN A 4 -1.96 11.63 -10.05
CA GLN A 4 -1.57 10.51 -10.92
C GLN A 4 -1.76 9.15 -10.24
N VAL A 5 -1.57 9.08 -8.92
CA VAL A 5 -1.66 7.84 -8.16
C VAL A 5 -2.62 8.01 -6.99
N SER A 6 -3.51 7.04 -6.77
CA SER A 6 -4.25 6.91 -5.49
C SER A 6 -3.67 5.75 -4.70
N VAL A 7 -3.05 6.05 -3.55
CA VAL A 7 -2.57 5.05 -2.60
C VAL A 7 -3.76 4.64 -1.72
N ILE A 8 -4.16 3.38 -1.81
CA ILE A 8 -5.30 2.83 -1.07
C ILE A 8 -4.76 2.01 0.09
N ILE A 9 -5.15 2.38 1.30
CA ILE A 9 -4.73 1.74 2.55
C ILE A 9 -5.98 1.15 3.23
N PRO A 10 -6.22 -0.17 3.15
CA PRO A 10 -7.22 -0.82 3.98
C PRO A 10 -6.76 -0.84 5.43
N ASN A 11 -7.65 -0.46 6.35
CA ASN A 11 -7.35 -0.40 7.77
C ASN A 11 -8.42 -1.12 8.60
N PHE A 12 -7.99 -1.92 9.57
CA PHE A 12 -8.82 -2.47 10.61
C PHE A 12 -8.01 -2.60 11.89
N ASN A 13 -8.31 -1.77 12.90
CA ASN A 13 -7.60 -1.73 14.18
C ASN A 13 -6.07 -1.59 14.03
N GLY A 14 -5.63 -0.70 13.11
CA GLY A 14 -4.24 -0.57 12.69
C GLY A 14 -3.41 0.46 13.44
N ARG A 15 -3.87 0.98 14.59
CA ARG A 15 -3.23 2.07 15.33
C ARG A 15 -1.72 1.91 15.51
N ASN A 16 -1.27 0.69 15.78
CA ASN A 16 0.12 0.43 16.11
C ASN A 16 1.09 0.57 14.92
N TYR A 17 0.57 0.47 13.70
CA TYR A 17 1.37 0.45 12.46
C TYR A 17 1.13 1.67 11.58
N LEU A 18 -0.10 2.18 11.57
CA LEU A 18 -0.56 3.20 10.63
C LEU A 18 0.26 4.49 10.70
N LYS A 19 0.78 4.85 11.89
CA LYS A 19 1.63 6.02 12.06
C LYS A 19 2.90 5.95 11.22
N ASP A 20 3.63 4.84 11.28
CA ASP A 20 4.88 4.69 10.56
C ASP A 20 4.64 4.57 9.06
N CYS A 21 3.56 3.90 8.65
CA CYS A 21 3.11 3.85 7.27
C CYS A 21 2.84 5.25 6.70
N LEU A 22 2.02 6.06 7.38
CA LEU A 22 1.70 7.43 6.94
C LEU A 22 2.92 8.35 6.96
N ASN A 23 3.79 8.24 7.96
CA ASN A 23 5.03 9.00 8.00
C ASN A 23 5.93 8.71 6.81
N SER A 24 6.06 7.45 6.41
CA SER A 24 6.85 7.06 5.24
C SER A 24 6.26 7.57 3.92
N LEU A 25 4.93 7.65 3.83
CA LEU A 25 4.25 8.26 2.69
C LEU A 25 4.41 9.78 2.65
N ASN A 26 4.42 10.46 3.79
CA ASN A 26 4.67 11.90 3.86
C ASN A 26 6.11 12.27 3.43
N GLN A 27 7.04 11.31 3.48
CA GLN A 27 8.44 11.50 3.07
C GLN A 27 8.71 11.16 1.61
N GLN A 28 7.69 10.80 0.82
CA GLN A 28 7.86 10.47 -0.59
C GLN A 28 8.38 11.67 -1.39
N HIS A 29 9.35 11.44 -2.28
CA HIS A 29 9.83 12.46 -3.21
C HIS A 29 8.81 12.76 -4.31
N PHE A 30 8.10 11.75 -4.79
CA PHE A 30 6.99 11.91 -5.73
C PHE A 30 5.76 12.42 -4.98
N GLN A 31 5.24 13.60 -5.34
CA GLN A 31 4.15 14.28 -4.63
C GLN A 31 2.80 14.24 -5.37
N ASP A 32 2.76 13.68 -6.58
CA ASP A 32 1.54 13.68 -7.39
C ASP A 32 0.65 12.45 -7.09
N PHE A 33 0.43 12.20 -5.80
CA PHE A 33 -0.46 11.15 -5.31
C PHE A 33 -1.42 11.67 -4.24
N GLU A 34 -2.47 10.90 -3.99
CA GLU A 34 -3.39 11.06 -2.88
C GLU A 34 -3.44 9.79 -2.04
N ILE A 35 -3.82 9.91 -0.77
CA ILE A 35 -4.00 8.78 0.14
C ILE A 35 -5.49 8.60 0.40
N ILE A 36 -5.98 7.36 0.22
CA ILE A 36 -7.35 6.94 0.54
C ILE A 36 -7.26 5.83 1.59
N LEU A 37 -7.57 6.18 2.83
CA LEU A 37 -7.70 5.23 3.92
C LEU A 37 -9.12 4.66 3.94
N VAL A 38 -9.24 3.34 3.83
CA VAL A 38 -10.52 2.65 3.96
C VAL A 38 -10.57 1.97 5.31
N ASP A 39 -11.27 2.60 6.24
CA ASP A 39 -11.45 2.08 7.59
C ASP A 39 -12.59 1.06 7.62
N ASN A 40 -12.25 -0.17 7.92
CA ASN A 40 -13.13 -1.33 7.90
C ASN A 40 -13.82 -1.54 9.26
N ALA A 41 -14.42 -0.46 9.79
CA ALA A 41 -15.07 -0.38 11.11
C ALA A 41 -14.12 -0.63 12.27
N SER A 42 -13.00 0.08 12.32
CA SER A 42 -12.08 0.04 13.45
C SER A 42 -12.73 0.54 14.73
N THR A 43 -12.35 -0.05 15.84
CA THR A 43 -12.79 0.32 17.21
C THR A 43 -11.66 0.99 18.01
N ASP A 44 -10.47 1.09 17.42
CA ASP A 44 -9.32 1.80 17.99
C ASP A 44 -9.22 3.25 17.49
N ASP A 45 -8.19 3.97 17.93
CA ASP A 45 -7.98 5.37 17.55
C ASP A 45 -7.31 5.56 16.18
N SER A 46 -7.20 4.51 15.33
CA SER A 46 -6.48 4.57 14.07
C SER A 46 -6.99 5.65 13.12
N LEU A 47 -8.31 5.86 13.07
CA LEU A 47 -8.92 6.88 12.22
C LEU A 47 -8.58 8.32 12.68
N SER A 48 -8.59 8.56 14.00
CA SER A 48 -8.21 9.85 14.57
C SER A 48 -6.75 10.16 14.34
N LEU A 49 -5.89 9.15 14.56
CA LEU A 49 -4.46 9.21 14.31
C LEU A 49 -4.17 9.50 12.83
N ALA A 50 -4.86 8.86 11.91
CA ALA A 50 -4.67 9.11 10.47
C ALA A 50 -4.92 10.57 10.09
N ARG A 51 -5.98 11.17 10.61
CA ARG A 51 -6.32 12.59 10.36
C ARG A 51 -5.34 13.56 11.00
N GLU A 52 -4.75 13.21 12.15
CA GLU A 52 -3.72 14.01 12.81
C GLU A 52 -2.43 14.05 11.99
N PHE A 53 -1.96 12.87 11.52
CA PHE A 53 -0.68 12.74 10.78
C PHE A 53 -0.78 13.11 9.30
N CYS A 54 -1.96 13.02 8.71
CA CYS A 54 -2.19 13.37 7.31
C CYS A 54 -3.53 14.08 7.18
N PRO A 55 -3.60 15.42 7.41
CA PRO A 55 -4.86 16.18 7.38
C PRO A 55 -5.59 16.13 6.04
N GLU A 56 -4.89 15.90 4.94
CA GLU A 56 -5.47 15.80 3.59
C GLU A 56 -5.91 14.38 3.23
N ILE A 57 -5.78 13.41 4.14
CA ILE A 57 -6.15 12.03 3.89
C ILE A 57 -7.64 11.88 3.59
N LYS A 58 -7.98 11.22 2.51
CA LYS A 58 -9.37 10.83 2.26
C LYS A 58 -9.70 9.59 3.06
N THR A 59 -10.77 9.65 3.84
CA THR A 59 -11.21 8.52 4.66
C THR A 59 -12.56 8.00 4.17
N ILE A 60 -12.67 6.67 4.04
CA ILE A 60 -13.92 5.94 3.80
C ILE A 60 -14.11 5.05 5.03
N VAL A 61 -15.22 5.22 5.74
CA VAL A 61 -15.54 4.42 6.93
C VAL A 61 -16.66 3.46 6.58
N LEU A 62 -16.40 2.17 6.72
CA LEU A 62 -17.37 1.12 6.47
C LEU A 62 -18.18 0.85 7.76
N SER A 63 -19.41 0.37 7.61
CA SER A 63 -20.32 0.11 8.74
C SER A 63 -19.96 -1.11 9.58
N GLU A 64 -19.22 -2.05 9.00
CA GLU A 64 -18.74 -3.26 9.65
C GLU A 64 -17.49 -3.78 8.94
N ASN A 65 -16.78 -4.75 9.52
CA ASN A 65 -15.62 -5.37 8.90
C ASN A 65 -16.05 -6.33 7.79
N PHE A 66 -16.05 -5.85 6.57
CA PHE A 66 -16.36 -6.64 5.36
C PHE A 66 -15.15 -7.42 4.80
N GLY A 67 -14.01 -7.41 5.50
CA GLY A 67 -12.78 -8.04 5.05
C GLY A 67 -11.95 -7.19 4.08
N PHE A 68 -10.71 -7.64 3.83
CA PHE A 68 -9.70 -6.94 3.06
C PHE A 68 -10.15 -6.59 1.63
N CYS A 69 -10.66 -7.58 0.89
CA CYS A 69 -11.03 -7.39 -0.52
C CYS A 69 -12.12 -6.33 -0.71
N ARG A 70 -13.10 -6.27 0.19
CA ARG A 70 -14.16 -5.26 0.12
C ARG A 70 -13.60 -3.87 0.41
N ALA A 71 -12.79 -3.71 1.44
CA ALA A 71 -12.16 -2.44 1.77
C ALA A 71 -11.32 -1.90 0.61
N VAL A 72 -10.46 -2.75 0.02
CA VAL A 72 -9.67 -2.40 -1.16
C VAL A 72 -10.57 -1.94 -2.32
N ASN A 73 -11.62 -2.69 -2.64
CA ASN A 73 -12.53 -2.36 -3.73
C ASN A 73 -13.28 -1.04 -3.52
N GLU A 74 -13.65 -0.69 -2.28
CA GLU A 74 -14.26 0.61 -1.98
C GLU A 74 -13.24 1.76 -2.21
N GLY A 75 -11.98 1.57 -1.83
CA GLY A 75 -10.92 2.52 -2.13
C GLY A 75 -10.69 2.70 -3.64
N ILE A 76 -10.65 1.60 -4.41
CA ILE A 76 -10.51 1.65 -5.87
C ILE A 76 -11.67 2.42 -6.51
N ARG A 77 -12.92 2.17 -6.08
CA ARG A 77 -14.10 2.88 -6.61
C ARG A 77 -14.07 4.38 -6.31
N ALA A 78 -13.50 4.78 -5.19
CA ALA A 78 -13.39 6.17 -4.79
C ALA A 78 -12.21 6.90 -5.45
N SER A 79 -11.25 6.15 -5.99
CA SER A 79 -10.10 6.71 -6.71
C SER A 79 -10.55 7.44 -7.98
N LYS A 80 -9.87 8.58 -8.25
CA LYS A 80 -10.01 9.31 -9.51
C LYS A 80 -8.69 9.38 -10.29
N ALA A 81 -7.62 8.85 -9.72
CA ALA A 81 -6.32 8.79 -10.37
C ALA A 81 -6.29 7.70 -11.45
N PRO A 82 -5.46 7.84 -12.48
CA PRO A 82 -5.29 6.80 -13.50
C PRO A 82 -4.62 5.54 -12.99
N PHE A 83 -3.83 5.63 -11.91
CA PHE A 83 -3.15 4.51 -11.28
C PHE A 83 -3.58 4.35 -9.83
N VAL A 84 -3.67 3.09 -9.42
CA VAL A 84 -3.98 2.70 -8.04
C VAL A 84 -2.81 1.92 -7.47
N LEU A 85 -2.36 2.30 -6.27
CA LEU A 85 -1.35 1.60 -5.50
C LEU A 85 -2.03 1.03 -4.25
N LEU A 86 -1.96 -0.28 -4.06
CA LEU A 86 -2.46 -0.94 -2.85
C LEU A 86 -1.32 -1.03 -1.84
N LEU A 87 -1.53 -0.54 -0.63
CA LEU A 87 -0.53 -0.53 0.43
C LEU A 87 -1.15 -1.01 1.75
N ASN A 88 -0.55 -1.99 2.38
CA ASN A 88 -0.96 -2.41 3.72
C ASN A 88 -0.57 -1.37 4.77
N ASN A 89 -1.39 -1.24 5.82
CA ASN A 89 -1.18 -0.27 6.89
C ASN A 89 0.00 -0.61 7.82
N ASP A 90 0.55 -1.82 7.74
CA ASP A 90 1.68 -2.34 8.51
C ASP A 90 3.02 -2.32 7.73
N THR A 91 3.12 -1.47 6.74
CA THR A 91 4.32 -1.32 5.91
C THR A 91 4.97 0.04 6.09
N VAL A 92 6.29 0.09 5.91
CA VAL A 92 7.09 1.32 5.80
C VAL A 92 7.73 1.33 4.42
N VAL A 93 7.61 2.43 3.69
CA VAL A 93 8.04 2.53 2.30
C VAL A 93 9.25 3.45 2.16
N ASP A 94 10.13 3.11 1.20
CA ASP A 94 11.27 3.94 0.82
C ASP A 94 10.81 5.29 0.25
N PRO A 95 11.58 6.40 0.41
CA PRO A 95 11.22 7.72 -0.11
C PRO A 95 10.94 7.78 -1.62
N ASP A 96 11.47 6.88 -2.41
CA ASP A 96 11.23 6.80 -3.87
C ASP A 96 10.15 5.79 -4.27
N PHE A 97 9.53 5.10 -3.32
CA PHE A 97 8.64 3.96 -3.55
C PHE A 97 7.48 4.27 -4.52
N VAL A 98 6.69 5.32 -4.25
CA VAL A 98 5.54 5.66 -5.10
C VAL A 98 6.00 6.09 -6.49
N GLY A 99 7.07 6.89 -6.56
CA GLY A 99 7.65 7.36 -7.82
C GLY A 99 8.21 6.21 -8.66
N ALA A 100 8.96 5.30 -8.07
CA ALA A 100 9.54 4.15 -8.77
C ALA A 100 8.47 3.24 -9.38
N LEU A 101 7.40 2.92 -8.63
CA LEU A 101 6.29 2.12 -9.14
C LEU A 101 5.52 2.84 -10.26
N TYR A 102 5.29 4.14 -10.11
CA TYR A 102 4.66 4.94 -11.15
C TYR A 102 5.49 4.94 -12.44
N GLU A 103 6.80 5.18 -12.36
CA GLU A 103 7.69 5.15 -13.51
C GLU A 103 7.80 3.74 -14.14
N ALA A 104 7.71 2.70 -13.32
CA ALA A 104 7.77 1.32 -13.80
C ALA A 104 6.57 0.94 -14.69
N ILE A 105 5.40 1.57 -14.50
CA ILE A 105 4.15 1.20 -15.20
C ILE A 105 3.68 2.25 -16.22
N ARG A 106 3.97 3.53 -16.00
CA ARG A 106 3.45 4.59 -16.88
C ARG A 106 3.93 4.40 -18.32
N GLY A 107 3.04 4.64 -19.27
CA GLY A 107 3.34 4.55 -20.71
C GLY A 107 3.61 3.13 -21.24
N LYS A 108 3.38 2.09 -20.43
CA LYS A 108 3.57 0.69 -20.83
C LYS A 108 2.23 0.01 -21.10
N GLU A 109 1.79 0.00 -22.36
CA GLU A 109 0.48 -0.50 -22.77
C GLU A 109 0.21 -1.98 -22.43
N LYS A 110 1.27 -2.80 -22.32
CA LYS A 110 1.16 -4.25 -22.05
C LYS A 110 1.39 -4.64 -20.59
N VAL A 111 1.59 -3.66 -19.69
CA VAL A 111 1.79 -3.91 -18.27
C VAL A 111 0.51 -3.58 -17.52
N PHE A 112 -0.09 -4.58 -16.90
CA PHE A 112 -1.28 -4.42 -16.08
C PHE A 112 -0.96 -4.01 -14.64
N SER A 113 0.08 -4.61 -14.05
CA SER A 113 0.50 -4.31 -12.68
C SER A 113 2.00 -4.50 -12.51
N CYS A 114 2.56 -3.84 -11.51
CA CYS A 114 3.89 -4.08 -10.99
C CYS A 114 3.81 -4.24 -9.47
N ALA A 115 4.75 -4.98 -8.90
CA ALA A 115 4.90 -5.16 -7.46
C ALA A 115 6.28 -4.68 -7.02
N SER A 116 6.34 -4.16 -5.80
CA SER A 116 7.61 -3.85 -5.15
C SER A 116 8.25 -5.12 -4.57
N GLN A 117 9.53 -5.05 -4.33
CA GLN A 117 10.23 -5.99 -3.48
C GLN A 117 9.99 -5.61 -2.02
N MET A 118 9.59 -6.60 -1.21
CA MET A 118 9.38 -6.39 0.22
C MET A 118 10.53 -6.96 1.03
N ARG A 119 11.01 -6.17 1.99
CA ARG A 119 11.99 -6.59 3.00
C ARG A 119 11.29 -6.83 4.32
N LYS A 120 11.83 -7.71 5.16
CA LYS A 120 11.30 -7.91 6.50
C LYS A 120 11.51 -6.67 7.35
N LEU A 121 10.46 -6.18 7.98
CA LEU A 121 10.54 -5.01 8.87
C LEU A 121 11.45 -5.28 10.09
N THR A 122 11.48 -6.52 10.56
CA THR A 122 12.31 -6.96 11.71
C THR A 122 13.76 -7.23 11.34
N ASP A 123 14.07 -7.51 10.07
CA ASP A 123 15.42 -7.76 9.55
C ASP A 123 15.51 -7.31 8.09
N PRO A 124 15.75 -6.01 7.84
CA PRO A 124 15.77 -5.45 6.48
C PRO A 124 16.86 -5.99 5.56
N SER A 125 17.82 -6.78 6.09
CA SER A 125 18.80 -7.50 5.28
C SER A 125 18.22 -8.69 4.54
N LYS A 126 16.96 -9.09 4.85
CA LYS A 126 16.27 -10.22 4.26
C LYS A 126 15.02 -9.81 3.51
N MET A 127 14.80 -10.47 2.40
CA MET A 127 13.55 -10.33 1.64
C MET A 127 12.41 -11.03 2.38
N ASP A 128 11.24 -10.39 2.37
CA ASP A 128 9.98 -11.02 2.73
C ASP A 128 9.29 -11.57 1.47
N ASP A 129 9.20 -10.73 0.43
CA ASP A 129 8.60 -11.13 -0.83
C ASP A 129 9.19 -10.32 -2.01
N GLY A 130 9.51 -11.00 -3.10
CA GLY A 130 9.93 -10.43 -4.39
C GLY A 130 8.98 -10.79 -5.53
N GLY A 131 7.73 -11.11 -5.22
CA GLY A 131 6.71 -11.60 -6.15
C GLY A 131 6.46 -13.10 -6.02
N ASP A 132 5.34 -13.56 -6.53
CA ASP A 132 4.91 -14.95 -6.43
C ASP A 132 5.23 -15.76 -7.67
N PHE A 133 5.58 -17.04 -7.45
CA PHE A 133 5.63 -18.06 -8.48
C PHE A 133 4.48 -19.04 -8.32
N TYR A 134 3.88 -19.43 -9.44
CA TYR A 134 2.97 -20.56 -9.47
C TYR A 134 3.70 -21.79 -10.05
N CYS A 135 3.61 -22.92 -9.36
CA CYS A 135 4.05 -24.19 -9.91
C CYS A 135 2.91 -24.89 -10.70
N ALA A 136 3.28 -25.86 -11.52
CA ALA A 136 2.32 -26.62 -12.33
C ALA A 136 1.24 -27.36 -11.51
N LEU A 137 1.47 -27.55 -10.21
CA LEU A 137 0.52 -28.18 -9.27
C LEU A 137 -0.46 -27.16 -8.65
N GLY A 138 -0.39 -25.88 -9.03
CA GLY A 138 -1.30 -24.82 -8.55
C GLY A 138 -0.89 -24.21 -7.19
N TRP A 139 0.34 -24.44 -6.72
CA TRP A 139 0.82 -23.83 -5.48
C TRP A 139 1.59 -22.54 -5.78
N ALA A 140 1.38 -21.53 -4.93
CA ALA A 140 2.12 -20.28 -4.96
C ALA A 140 3.29 -20.32 -3.97
N PHE A 141 4.41 -19.72 -4.37
CA PHE A 141 5.61 -19.59 -3.55
C PHE A 141 6.10 -18.15 -3.61
N ALA A 142 6.38 -17.54 -2.46
CA ALA A 142 7.00 -16.23 -2.40
C ALA A 142 8.44 -16.27 -2.89
N ARG A 143 8.75 -15.40 -3.84
CA ARG A 143 10.10 -15.30 -4.43
C ARG A 143 11.06 -14.69 -3.41
N GLY A 144 12.15 -15.39 -3.15
CA GLY A 144 13.27 -14.86 -2.36
C GLY A 144 13.02 -14.76 -0.87
N LYS A 145 11.90 -15.28 -0.34
CA LYS A 145 11.61 -15.26 1.10
C LYS A 145 12.78 -15.76 1.92
N ASP A 146 13.17 -15.01 2.97
CA ASP A 146 14.30 -15.26 3.88
C ASP A 146 15.71 -15.23 3.25
N LYS A 147 15.82 -14.96 1.94
CA LYS A 147 17.13 -14.78 1.30
C LYS A 147 17.70 -13.39 1.61
N PRO A 148 19.04 -13.25 1.58
CA PRO A 148 19.65 -11.93 1.65
C PRO A 148 19.08 -11.00 0.58
N TYR A 149 18.91 -9.74 0.94
CA TYR A 149 18.61 -8.68 -0.01
C TYR A 149 19.89 -8.38 -0.80
N GLU A 150 19.80 -8.45 -2.13
CA GLU A 150 20.84 -8.02 -3.06
C GLU A 150 20.26 -6.86 -3.88
N ASP A 151 21.01 -5.73 -3.97
CA ASP A 151 20.63 -4.54 -4.75
C ASP A 151 20.56 -4.81 -6.25
#